data_9e600b763e076590e7ba2c174129f629
#
_entry.id   9e600b763e076590e7ba2c174129f629
#
_cell.length_a   1.000
_cell.length_b   1.000
_cell.length_c   1.000
_cell.angle_alpha   90.00
_cell.angle_beta   90.00
_cell.angle_gamma   90.00
#
_symmetry.space_group_name_H-M   'P 1'
#
loop_
_entity.id
_entity.type
_entity.pdbx_description
1 polymer ?
#
loop_
_entity_poly.entity_id
_entity_poly.type
_entity_poly.pdbx_seq_one_letter_code
_entity_poly.pdbx_strand_id
1 'polypeptide(L)'
;MPHHFAEIAFTSMVKKVQEEMGSRSSYARMESVPDSVNHRLTEAEAGFIAGRNSFYMATVSETGWPYIQHRGGPTGFVRILDENTIGFADFRGNRQYVSVGNLMNDDRVSLFFMDYPNKTRLKMFGRVRIVGLDEQAVLSRLEMSDYRARIERGFVILIEGFDWNCPQHIFERYMPEELSAVTAPLTARIAELEAALARAIESSPAK
;
A
#
# COMPACT_ATOMS: atom_id res chain seq x y z
N MET A 1 11.06 23.22 4.01
CA MET A 1 10.39 22.58 5.16
C MET A 1 11.10 21.26 5.42
N PRO A 2 11.20 20.78 6.65
CA PRO A 2 11.85 19.51 6.95
C PRO A 2 11.09 18.33 6.33
N HIS A 3 11.70 17.15 6.33
CA HIS A 3 11.10 15.93 5.79
C HIS A 3 10.00 15.43 6.74
N HIS A 4 8.73 15.65 6.41
CA HIS A 4 7.57 15.41 7.30
C HIS A 4 7.54 14.01 7.92
N PHE A 5 7.82 12.96 7.15
CA PHE A 5 7.90 11.61 7.73
C PHE A 5 9.00 11.51 8.81
N ALA A 6 10.16 12.12 8.56
CA ALA A 6 11.27 12.09 9.50
C ALA A 6 10.96 12.89 10.79
N GLU A 7 10.24 14.00 10.69
CA GLU A 7 9.79 14.76 11.86
C GLU A 7 8.91 13.93 12.80
N ILE A 8 8.02 13.11 12.23
CA ILE A 8 7.14 12.23 13.00
C ILE A 8 7.91 11.01 13.53
N ALA A 9 8.70 10.36 12.66
CA ALA A 9 9.33 9.08 12.96
C ALA A 9 10.60 9.18 13.81
N PHE A 10 11.40 10.26 13.64
CA PHE A 10 12.70 10.38 14.29
C PHE A 10 12.60 11.10 15.63
N THR A 11 11.99 10.44 16.60
CA THR A 11 11.92 10.91 17.97
C THR A 11 13.32 11.00 18.61
N SER A 12 13.43 11.64 19.78
CA SER A 12 14.70 11.73 20.52
C SER A 12 15.34 10.37 20.78
N MET A 13 14.54 9.36 21.09
CA MET A 13 15.05 8.00 21.35
C MET A 13 15.50 7.33 20.06
N VAL A 14 14.79 7.54 18.94
CA VAL A 14 15.22 7.03 17.62
C VAL A 14 16.55 7.67 17.20
N LYS A 15 16.69 8.99 17.36
CA LYS A 15 17.94 9.72 17.05
C LYS A 15 19.10 9.20 17.91
N LYS A 16 18.88 8.96 19.20
CA LYS A 16 19.89 8.36 20.07
C LYS A 16 20.38 7.00 19.54
N VAL A 17 19.47 6.10 19.18
CA VAL A 17 19.83 4.80 18.59
C VAL A 17 20.57 4.96 17.27
N GLN A 18 20.15 5.90 16.40
CA GLN A 18 20.85 6.20 15.16
C GLN A 18 22.31 6.66 15.42
N GLU A 19 22.56 7.42 16.48
CA GLU A 19 23.91 7.84 16.91
C GLU A 19 24.72 6.64 17.38
N GLU A 20 24.18 5.84 18.27
CA GLU A 20 24.83 4.63 18.80
C GLU A 20 25.20 3.63 17.69
N MET A 21 24.35 3.49 16.66
CA MET A 21 24.54 2.59 15.52
C MET A 21 25.27 3.23 14.33
N GLY A 22 25.67 4.51 14.44
CA GLY A 22 26.47 5.22 13.44
C GLY A 22 25.69 5.63 12.17
N SER A 23 24.37 5.60 12.18
CA SER A 23 23.54 5.95 11.01
C SER A 23 23.00 7.40 11.03
N ARG A 24 23.19 8.13 12.15
CA ARG A 24 22.60 9.47 12.36
C ARG A 24 22.96 10.48 11.26
N SER A 25 24.21 10.48 10.81
CA SER A 25 24.67 11.44 9.80
C SER A 25 23.92 11.31 8.47
N SER A 26 23.54 10.08 8.08
CA SER A 26 22.76 9.83 6.86
C SER A 26 21.33 10.35 7.00
N TYR A 27 20.69 10.08 8.15
CA TYR A 27 19.32 10.51 8.41
C TYR A 27 19.18 11.99 8.75
N ALA A 28 20.21 12.62 9.33
CA ALA A 28 20.23 14.06 9.53
C ALA A 28 20.17 14.83 8.20
N ARG A 29 20.82 14.30 7.14
CA ARG A 29 20.69 14.85 5.79
C ARG A 29 19.27 14.78 5.24
N MET A 30 18.55 13.68 5.51
CA MET A 30 17.14 13.54 5.13
C MET A 30 16.26 14.60 5.81
N GLU A 31 16.49 14.87 7.09
CA GLU A 31 15.75 15.92 7.85
C GLU A 31 16.03 17.34 7.32
N SER A 32 17.19 17.57 6.72
CA SER A 32 17.62 18.90 6.26
C SER A 32 17.30 19.21 4.80
N VAL A 33 16.59 18.32 4.07
CA VAL A 33 16.17 18.56 2.68
C VAL A 33 15.20 19.75 2.64
N PRO A 34 15.54 20.88 2.00
CA PRO A 34 14.64 22.01 1.88
C PRO A 34 13.41 21.63 1.05
N ASP A 35 12.25 22.17 1.41
CA ASP A 35 10.99 22.04 0.66
C ASP A 35 10.58 20.59 0.36
N SER A 36 10.81 19.68 1.31
CA SER A 36 10.36 18.30 1.19
C SER A 36 8.83 18.25 1.03
N VAL A 37 8.38 17.66 -0.07
CA VAL A 37 6.96 17.51 -0.40
C VAL A 37 6.40 16.15 -0.02
N ASN A 38 7.09 15.38 0.81
CA ASN A 38 6.72 14.01 1.16
C ASN A 38 5.47 13.88 2.08
N HIS A 39 4.60 14.84 2.04
CA HIS A 39 3.21 14.83 2.51
C HIS A 39 2.22 15.03 1.36
N ARG A 40 2.71 15.31 0.14
CA ARG A 40 1.91 15.48 -1.07
C ARG A 40 2.22 14.37 -2.06
N LEU A 41 1.19 13.68 -2.49
CA LEU A 41 1.27 12.60 -3.46
C LEU A 41 1.62 13.19 -4.84
N THR A 42 2.70 12.69 -5.43
CA THR A 42 2.98 12.87 -6.84
C THR A 42 2.27 11.77 -7.66
N GLU A 43 2.42 11.79 -8.97
CA GLU A 43 1.92 10.72 -9.84
C GLU A 43 2.50 9.34 -9.46
N ALA A 44 3.73 9.30 -8.94
CA ALA A 44 4.39 8.07 -8.52
C ALA A 44 3.69 7.43 -7.31
N GLU A 45 3.45 8.19 -6.23
CA GLU A 45 2.76 7.69 -5.05
C GLU A 45 1.29 7.37 -5.36
N ALA A 46 0.62 8.26 -6.10
CA ALA A 46 -0.77 8.07 -6.49
C ALA A 46 -0.96 6.81 -7.33
N GLY A 47 -0.12 6.61 -8.35
CA GLY A 47 -0.13 5.40 -9.18
C GLY A 47 0.22 4.14 -8.42
N PHE A 48 1.20 4.22 -7.51
CA PHE A 48 1.55 3.10 -6.65
C PHE A 48 0.38 2.68 -5.77
N ILE A 49 -0.26 3.61 -5.06
CA ILE A 49 -1.41 3.34 -4.18
C ILE A 49 -2.60 2.80 -4.98
N ALA A 50 -2.93 3.43 -6.11
CA ALA A 50 -4.03 3.00 -6.96
C ALA A 50 -3.82 1.60 -7.56
N GLY A 51 -2.58 1.17 -7.72
CA GLY A 51 -2.24 -0.18 -8.17
C GLY A 51 -2.36 -1.27 -7.10
N ARG A 52 -2.68 -0.93 -5.85
CA ARG A 52 -2.76 -1.91 -4.76
C ARG A 52 -4.17 -2.43 -4.55
N ASN A 53 -4.26 -3.71 -4.19
CA ASN A 53 -5.49 -4.38 -3.78
C ASN A 53 -5.55 -4.60 -2.26
N SER A 54 -4.51 -4.21 -1.55
CA SER A 54 -4.44 -4.31 -0.09
C SER A 54 -3.36 -3.41 0.51
N PHE A 55 -3.51 -3.11 1.78
CA PHE A 55 -2.51 -2.47 2.63
C PHE A 55 -2.74 -2.85 4.10
N TYR A 56 -1.79 -2.51 4.95
CA TYR A 56 -1.93 -2.66 6.40
C TYR A 56 -2.13 -1.29 7.04
N MET A 57 -3.05 -1.22 7.99
CA MET A 57 -3.36 0.00 8.75
C MET A 57 -3.18 -0.27 10.23
N ALA A 58 -2.29 0.46 10.86
CA ALA A 58 -2.10 0.45 12.32
C ALA A 58 -2.89 1.59 12.95
N THR A 59 -3.47 1.31 14.12
CA THR A 59 -4.16 2.24 15.02
C THR A 59 -3.70 2.00 16.45
N VAL A 60 -3.95 2.92 17.36
CA VAL A 60 -3.59 2.79 18.77
C VAL A 60 -4.85 2.82 19.61
N SER A 61 -5.00 1.86 20.53
CA SER A 61 -6.12 1.82 21.47
C SER A 61 -6.03 2.90 22.55
N GLU A 62 -7.12 3.20 23.22
CA GLU A 62 -7.16 4.11 24.39
C GLU A 62 -6.22 3.70 25.51
N THR A 63 -5.83 2.42 25.57
CA THR A 63 -4.87 1.88 26.55
C THR A 63 -3.43 1.88 26.02
N GLY A 64 -3.17 2.44 24.82
CA GLY A 64 -1.84 2.56 24.21
C GLY A 64 -1.36 1.34 23.42
N TRP A 65 -2.14 0.26 23.36
CA TRP A 65 -1.75 -0.91 22.55
C TRP A 65 -1.86 -0.62 21.05
N PRO A 66 -0.79 -0.88 20.27
CA PRO A 66 -0.87 -0.81 18.83
C PRO A 66 -1.67 -2.00 18.28
N TYR A 67 -2.50 -1.74 17.29
CA TYR A 67 -3.25 -2.74 16.58
C TYR A 67 -3.05 -2.57 15.06
N ILE A 68 -2.84 -3.66 14.35
CA ILE A 68 -2.67 -3.66 12.90
C ILE A 68 -3.74 -4.52 12.24
N GLN A 69 -4.31 -4.01 11.15
CA GLN A 69 -5.33 -4.71 10.38
C GLN A 69 -4.99 -4.66 8.89
N HIS A 70 -5.15 -5.81 8.23
CA HIS A 70 -5.15 -5.90 6.77
C HIS A 70 -6.44 -5.25 6.22
N ARG A 71 -6.29 -4.36 5.25
CA ARG A 71 -7.36 -3.75 4.47
C ARG A 71 -7.22 -4.19 3.03
N GLY A 72 -8.28 -4.67 2.41
CA GLY A 72 -8.25 -5.17 1.04
C GLY A 72 -9.53 -4.89 0.28
N GLY A 73 -9.40 -4.87 -1.03
CA GLY A 73 -10.48 -4.66 -1.99
C GLY A 73 -9.97 -4.92 -3.41
N PRO A 74 -10.78 -4.69 -4.43
CA PRO A 74 -10.30 -4.68 -5.80
C PRO A 74 -9.18 -3.66 -6.00
N THR A 75 -8.30 -3.88 -6.96
CA THR A 75 -7.26 -2.89 -7.32
C THR A 75 -7.90 -1.51 -7.52
N GLY A 76 -7.31 -0.50 -6.89
CA GLY A 76 -7.83 0.87 -6.91
C GLY A 76 -8.93 1.15 -5.90
N PHE A 77 -9.19 0.26 -4.93
CA PHE A 77 -10.16 0.53 -3.86
C PHE A 77 -9.74 1.69 -2.94
N VAL A 78 -8.45 1.98 -2.86
CA VAL A 78 -7.95 3.21 -2.22
C VAL A 78 -7.98 4.33 -3.25
N ARG A 79 -8.80 5.33 -2.99
CA ARG A 79 -9.01 6.49 -3.85
C ARG A 79 -8.07 7.63 -3.48
N ILE A 80 -7.48 8.24 -4.48
CA ILE A 80 -6.77 9.51 -4.33
C ILE A 80 -7.84 10.61 -4.41
N LEU A 81 -8.04 11.34 -3.33
CA LEU A 81 -9.06 12.40 -3.26
C LEU A 81 -8.50 13.77 -3.66
N ASP A 82 -7.27 14.03 -3.27
CA ASP A 82 -6.46 15.18 -3.66
C ASP A 82 -4.95 14.88 -3.41
N GLU A 83 -4.09 15.90 -3.48
CA GLU A 83 -2.64 15.75 -3.38
C GLU A 83 -2.15 15.26 -2.01
N ASN A 84 -2.95 15.35 -0.95
CA ASN A 84 -2.57 14.90 0.39
C ASN A 84 -3.66 14.08 1.10
N THR A 85 -4.69 13.68 0.38
CA THR A 85 -5.82 12.96 0.95
C THR A 85 -6.13 11.71 0.15
N ILE A 86 -6.17 10.58 0.84
CA ILE A 86 -6.66 9.31 0.29
C ILE A 86 -7.91 8.86 1.04
N GLY A 87 -8.64 7.92 0.48
CA GLY A 87 -9.78 7.34 1.16
C GLY A 87 -10.19 5.99 0.61
N PHE A 88 -10.96 5.26 1.38
CA PHE A 88 -11.53 3.99 0.95
C PHE A 88 -12.85 3.72 1.65
N ALA A 89 -13.72 2.95 1.00
CA ALA A 89 -14.93 2.43 1.60
C ALA A 89 -14.61 1.27 2.55
N ASP A 90 -15.11 1.31 3.78
CA ASP A 90 -14.97 0.24 4.75
C ASP A 90 -16.07 -0.80 4.52
N PHE A 91 -15.68 -1.91 3.93
CA PHE A 91 -16.58 -3.01 3.62
C PHE A 91 -16.85 -3.86 4.85
N ARG A 92 -18.09 -4.32 4.98
CA ARG A 92 -18.53 -5.17 6.09
C ARG A 92 -17.72 -6.47 6.14
N GLY A 93 -16.97 -6.64 7.22
CA GLY A 93 -16.16 -7.81 7.52
C GLY A 93 -16.69 -8.58 8.74
N ASN A 94 -15.76 -9.00 9.62
CA ASN A 94 -16.06 -9.79 10.83
C ASN A 94 -16.71 -8.97 11.98
N ARG A 95 -16.83 -7.65 11.81
CA ARG A 95 -17.51 -6.73 12.73
C ARG A 95 -16.89 -6.63 14.13
N GLN A 96 -15.60 -6.90 14.28
CA GLN A 96 -14.90 -6.66 15.55
C GLN A 96 -14.72 -5.15 15.84
N TYR A 97 -14.69 -4.31 14.81
CA TYR A 97 -14.60 -2.84 14.89
C TYR A 97 -13.43 -2.28 15.69
N VAL A 98 -12.35 -3.06 15.90
CA VAL A 98 -11.21 -2.62 16.72
C VAL A 98 -10.61 -1.33 16.19
N SER A 99 -10.29 -1.24 14.88
CA SER A 99 -9.76 0.00 14.30
C SER A 99 -10.73 1.17 14.45
N VAL A 100 -12.04 0.93 14.29
CA VAL A 100 -13.06 1.99 14.42
C VAL A 100 -13.10 2.51 15.85
N GLY A 101 -13.11 1.62 16.84
CA GLY A 101 -13.08 1.99 18.25
C GLY A 101 -11.83 2.78 18.61
N ASN A 102 -10.65 2.34 18.14
CA ASN A 102 -9.38 3.05 18.35
C ASN A 102 -9.43 4.47 17.76
N LEU A 103 -9.95 4.61 16.53
CA LEU A 103 -10.05 5.89 15.83
C LEU A 103 -11.05 6.88 16.44
N MET A 104 -11.96 6.42 17.28
CA MET A 104 -12.82 7.33 18.07
C MET A 104 -12.04 8.07 19.15
N ASN A 105 -10.91 7.51 19.60
CA ASN A 105 -10.05 8.09 20.62
C ASN A 105 -8.81 8.78 20.04
N ASP A 106 -8.19 8.17 19.04
CA ASP A 106 -6.95 8.65 18.41
C ASP A 106 -7.04 8.48 16.89
N ASP A 107 -7.10 9.57 16.16
CA ASP A 107 -7.27 9.61 14.71
C ASP A 107 -5.99 9.27 13.92
N ARG A 108 -4.85 9.11 14.61
CA ARG A 108 -3.55 8.81 13.98
C ARG A 108 -3.47 7.39 13.49
N VAL A 109 -2.92 7.24 12.28
CA VAL A 109 -2.69 5.94 11.65
C VAL A 109 -1.30 5.84 11.05
N SER A 110 -0.81 4.61 10.98
CA SER A 110 0.32 4.27 10.14
C SER A 110 -0.16 3.30 9.06
N LEU A 111 0.15 3.60 7.81
CA LEU A 111 -0.22 2.79 6.65
C LEU A 111 1.03 2.15 6.05
N PHE A 112 0.87 0.94 5.55
CA PHE A 112 1.95 0.18 4.96
C PHE A 112 1.48 -0.52 3.69
N PHE A 113 1.86 0.02 2.55
CA PHE A 113 1.55 -0.52 1.23
C PHE A 113 2.70 -1.36 0.72
N MET A 114 2.39 -2.52 0.12
CA MET A 114 3.39 -3.45 -0.42
C MET A 114 3.16 -3.72 -1.89
N ASP A 115 4.26 -3.73 -2.63
CA ASP A 115 4.38 -4.29 -3.96
C ASP A 115 5.43 -5.41 -3.91
N TYR A 116 4.97 -6.62 -3.70
CA TYR A 116 5.88 -7.76 -3.56
C TYR A 116 6.62 -8.12 -4.84
N PRO A 117 5.98 -8.12 -6.03
CA PRO A 117 6.69 -8.37 -7.29
C PRO A 117 7.85 -7.41 -7.53
N ASN A 118 7.65 -6.13 -7.23
CA ASN A 118 8.65 -5.08 -7.46
C ASN A 118 9.50 -4.77 -6.21
N LYS A 119 9.33 -5.51 -5.11
CA LYS A 119 10.07 -5.32 -3.84
C LYS A 119 9.99 -3.88 -3.32
N THR A 120 8.86 -3.23 -3.54
CA THR A 120 8.66 -1.83 -3.19
C THR A 120 7.62 -1.71 -2.09
N ARG A 121 7.84 -0.78 -1.18
CA ARG A 121 6.91 -0.49 -0.09
C ARG A 121 6.86 1.01 0.21
N LEU A 122 5.67 1.48 0.50
CA LEU A 122 5.39 2.86 0.89
C LEU A 122 4.84 2.86 2.32
N LYS A 123 5.50 3.61 3.21
CA LYS A 123 5.05 3.87 4.58
C LYS A 123 4.45 5.26 4.65
N MET A 124 3.34 5.40 5.36
CA MET A 124 2.68 6.68 5.53
C MET A 124 2.20 6.87 6.96
N PHE A 125 2.24 8.10 7.44
CA PHE A 125 1.53 8.56 8.61
C PHE A 125 0.39 9.46 8.17
N GLY A 126 -0.73 9.39 8.87
CA GLY A 126 -1.88 10.22 8.55
C GLY A 126 -2.88 10.27 9.69
N ARG A 127 -3.93 11.06 9.46
CA ARG A 127 -5.08 11.20 10.35
C ARG A 127 -6.36 10.79 9.63
N VAL A 128 -7.17 10.00 10.30
CA VAL A 128 -8.41 9.45 9.75
C VAL A 128 -9.61 10.25 10.20
N ARG A 129 -10.47 10.61 9.25
CA ARG A 129 -11.85 10.98 9.49
C ARG A 129 -12.75 9.83 9.06
N ILE A 130 -13.58 9.35 9.97
CA ILE A 130 -14.62 8.36 9.66
C ILE A 130 -15.79 9.10 9.02
N VAL A 131 -16.27 8.58 7.90
CA VAL A 131 -17.37 9.12 7.10
C VAL A 131 -18.60 8.23 7.28
N GLY A 132 -19.69 8.79 7.77
CA GLY A 132 -20.95 8.09 7.95
C GLY A 132 -21.71 7.85 6.64
N LEU A 133 -22.71 6.96 6.68
CA LEU A 133 -23.57 6.67 5.52
C LEU A 133 -24.45 7.85 5.08
N ASP A 134 -24.60 8.86 5.89
CA ASP A 134 -25.28 10.11 5.60
C ASP A 134 -24.46 11.07 4.74
N GLU A 135 -23.13 10.92 4.70
CA GLU A 135 -22.22 11.75 3.89
C GLU A 135 -22.09 11.22 2.45
N GLN A 136 -23.18 11.08 1.73
CA GLN A 136 -23.25 10.46 0.39
C GLN A 136 -22.29 11.08 -0.63
N ALA A 137 -22.09 12.40 -0.58
CA ALA A 137 -21.17 13.10 -1.50
C ALA A 137 -19.71 12.66 -1.36
N VAL A 138 -19.29 12.26 -0.16
CA VAL A 138 -17.94 11.72 0.08
C VAL A 138 -17.91 10.22 -0.25
N LEU A 139 -18.91 9.48 0.22
CA LEU A 139 -18.97 8.02 -0.02
C LEU A 139 -18.98 7.68 -1.50
N SER A 140 -19.70 8.42 -2.35
CA SER A 140 -19.73 8.18 -3.79
C SER A 140 -18.36 8.29 -4.47
N ARG A 141 -17.42 9.04 -3.89
CA ARG A 141 -16.02 9.11 -4.36
C ARG A 141 -15.18 7.91 -3.93
N LEU A 142 -15.61 7.19 -2.88
CA LEU A 142 -14.91 6.04 -2.30
C LEU A 142 -15.45 4.72 -2.84
N GLU A 143 -16.67 4.71 -3.35
CA GLU A 143 -17.33 3.52 -3.86
C GLU A 143 -16.68 2.97 -5.13
N MET A 144 -16.87 1.67 -5.34
CA MET A 144 -16.48 0.97 -6.55
C MET A 144 -17.72 0.36 -7.19
N SER A 145 -18.08 0.82 -8.39
CA SER A 145 -19.29 0.41 -9.12
C SER A 145 -19.40 -1.10 -9.33
N ASP A 146 -18.23 -1.74 -9.53
CA ASP A 146 -18.17 -3.15 -9.91
C ASP A 146 -17.89 -4.09 -8.72
N TYR A 147 -17.86 -3.56 -7.49
CA TYR A 147 -17.64 -4.35 -6.30
C TYR A 147 -18.84 -4.34 -5.36
N ARG A 148 -19.58 -5.44 -5.33
CA ARG A 148 -20.85 -5.58 -4.59
C ARG A 148 -20.66 -5.90 -3.09
N ALA A 149 -19.69 -5.30 -2.42
CA ALA A 149 -19.55 -5.42 -0.98
C ALA A 149 -20.39 -4.36 -0.26
N ARG A 150 -20.98 -4.72 0.88
CA ARG A 150 -21.76 -3.78 1.69
C ARG A 150 -20.81 -2.80 2.38
N ILE A 151 -20.98 -1.52 2.09
CA ILE A 151 -20.25 -0.44 2.76
C ILE A 151 -20.92 -0.15 4.09
N GLU A 152 -20.13 0.01 5.16
CA GLU A 152 -20.61 0.42 6.48
C GLU A 152 -20.25 1.88 6.80
N ARG A 153 -19.15 2.38 6.21
CA ARG A 153 -18.64 3.75 6.37
C ARG A 153 -17.55 4.02 5.34
N GLY A 154 -17.05 5.25 5.31
CA GLY A 154 -15.80 5.58 4.61
C GLY A 154 -14.70 5.95 5.59
N PHE A 155 -13.44 5.78 5.17
CA PHE A 155 -12.28 6.37 5.81
C PHE A 155 -11.65 7.38 4.86
N VAL A 156 -11.50 8.61 5.33
CA VAL A 156 -10.76 9.67 4.63
C VAL A 156 -9.51 9.94 5.46
N ILE A 157 -8.35 9.89 4.83
CA ILE A 157 -7.06 9.94 5.51
C ILE A 157 -6.27 11.12 4.97
N LEU A 158 -6.02 12.10 5.82
CA LEU A 158 -5.08 13.18 5.55
C LEU A 158 -3.66 12.66 5.78
N ILE A 159 -2.81 12.75 4.78
CA ILE A 159 -1.42 12.30 4.82
C ILE A 159 -0.57 13.38 5.49
N GLU A 160 0.10 13.01 6.57
CA GLU A 160 1.04 13.88 7.29
C GLU A 160 2.49 13.69 6.83
N GLY A 161 2.82 12.51 6.33
CA GLY A 161 4.13 12.23 5.77
C GLY A 161 4.27 10.81 5.27
N PHE A 162 5.10 10.62 4.27
CA PHE A 162 5.41 9.29 3.73
C PHE A 162 6.89 9.12 3.42
N ASP A 163 7.30 7.87 3.29
CA ASP A 163 8.67 7.50 2.95
C ASP A 163 8.68 6.17 2.18
N TRP A 164 9.47 6.14 1.12
CA TRP A 164 9.78 4.93 0.37
C TRP A 164 10.86 4.13 1.10
N ASN A 165 10.71 2.84 1.13
CA ASN A 165 11.64 2.00 1.88
C ASN A 165 12.54 1.16 0.96
N CYS A 166 13.75 0.84 1.47
CA CYS A 166 14.72 -0.01 0.83
C CYS A 166 14.10 -1.37 0.45
N PRO A 167 14.39 -1.94 -0.75
CA PRO A 167 13.86 -3.24 -1.20
C PRO A 167 14.48 -4.44 -0.49
N GLN A 168 15.49 -4.24 0.36
CA GLN A 168 16.18 -5.33 1.05
C GLN A 168 15.22 -6.21 1.86
N HIS A 169 15.44 -7.52 1.80
CA HIS A 169 14.69 -8.54 2.52
C HIS A 169 13.19 -8.64 2.16
N ILE A 170 12.76 -8.08 1.02
CA ILE A 170 11.45 -8.33 0.45
C ILE A 170 11.57 -9.46 -0.56
N PHE A 171 10.90 -10.59 -0.29
CA PHE A 171 10.82 -11.71 -1.23
C PHE A 171 9.64 -11.48 -2.19
N GLU A 172 9.88 -11.79 -3.47
CA GLU A 172 8.85 -11.68 -4.50
C GLU A 172 7.67 -12.62 -4.20
N ARG A 173 6.47 -12.10 -4.40
CA ARG A 173 5.22 -12.85 -4.35
C ARG A 173 4.34 -12.33 -5.46
N TYR A 174 3.71 -13.23 -6.18
CA TYR A 174 2.87 -12.92 -7.34
C TYR A 174 1.44 -13.33 -7.07
N MET A 175 0.50 -12.51 -7.47
CA MET A 175 -0.89 -12.89 -7.60
C MET A 175 -1.06 -13.82 -8.82
N PRO A 176 -2.11 -14.66 -8.89
CA PRO A 176 -2.33 -15.54 -10.04
C PRO A 176 -2.33 -14.81 -11.39
N GLU A 177 -2.92 -13.62 -11.43
CA GLU A 177 -2.99 -12.78 -12.63
C GLU A 177 -1.59 -12.29 -13.06
N GLU A 178 -0.79 -11.83 -12.11
CA GLU A 178 0.59 -11.41 -12.33
C GLU A 178 1.47 -12.59 -12.79
N LEU A 179 1.30 -13.75 -12.17
CA LEU A 179 2.01 -14.97 -12.54
C LEU A 179 1.65 -15.39 -13.97
N SER A 180 0.38 -15.33 -14.35
CA SER A 180 -0.07 -15.64 -15.70
C SER A 180 0.59 -14.75 -16.74
N ALA A 181 0.73 -13.45 -16.48
CA ALA A 181 1.41 -12.53 -17.37
C ALA A 181 2.91 -12.87 -17.55
N VAL A 182 3.57 -13.27 -16.48
CA VAL A 182 5.01 -13.69 -16.52
C VAL A 182 5.19 -15.01 -17.26
N THR A 183 4.27 -15.96 -17.09
CA THR A 183 4.41 -17.32 -17.65
C THR A 183 3.87 -17.45 -19.08
N ALA A 184 2.98 -16.57 -19.53
CA ALA A 184 2.38 -16.64 -20.85
C ALA A 184 3.38 -16.76 -22.02
N PRO A 185 4.50 -15.99 -22.07
CA PRO A 185 5.50 -16.14 -23.13
C PRO A 185 6.17 -17.50 -23.12
N LEU A 186 6.41 -18.07 -21.93
CA LEU A 186 7.03 -19.40 -21.76
C LEU A 186 6.09 -20.49 -22.22
N THR A 187 4.81 -20.41 -21.87
CA THR A 187 3.78 -21.37 -22.28
C THR A 187 3.59 -21.33 -23.80
N ALA A 188 3.58 -20.14 -24.44
CA ALA A 188 3.53 -20.00 -25.87
C ALA A 188 4.76 -20.65 -26.55
N ARG A 189 5.95 -20.43 -25.99
CA ARG A 189 7.18 -21.02 -26.53
C ARG A 189 7.21 -22.54 -26.40
N ILE A 190 6.71 -23.10 -25.31
CA ILE A 190 6.57 -24.55 -25.16
C ILE A 190 5.65 -25.11 -26.26
N ALA A 191 4.46 -24.50 -26.47
CA ALA A 191 3.53 -24.94 -27.50
C ALA A 191 4.13 -24.89 -28.92
N GLU A 192 4.91 -23.84 -29.26
CA GLU A 192 5.65 -23.76 -30.52
C GLU A 192 6.67 -24.90 -30.69
N LEU A 193 7.43 -25.18 -29.64
CA LEU A 193 8.44 -26.24 -29.68
C LEU A 193 7.83 -27.62 -29.79
N GLU A 194 6.74 -27.87 -29.10
CA GLU A 194 5.96 -29.14 -29.18
C GLU A 194 5.42 -29.34 -30.59
N ALA A 195 4.84 -28.31 -31.20
CA ALA A 195 4.36 -28.36 -32.57
C ALA A 195 5.49 -28.56 -33.60
N ALA A 196 6.65 -27.95 -33.37
CA ALA A 196 7.82 -28.16 -34.23
C ALA A 196 8.38 -29.59 -34.12
N LEU A 197 8.43 -30.12 -32.90
CA LEU A 197 8.84 -31.48 -32.63
C LEU A 197 7.92 -32.50 -33.31
N ALA A 198 6.60 -32.31 -33.16
CA ALA A 198 5.62 -33.19 -33.79
C ALA A 198 5.84 -33.26 -35.32
N ARG A 199 5.99 -32.10 -35.98
CA ARG A 199 6.29 -32.04 -37.43
C ARG A 199 7.61 -32.73 -37.80
N ALA A 200 8.64 -32.57 -36.98
CA ALA A 200 9.95 -33.23 -37.22
C ALA A 200 9.86 -34.74 -37.12
N ILE A 201 9.07 -35.26 -36.16
CA ILE A 201 8.86 -36.71 -35.99
C ILE A 201 8.08 -37.28 -37.19
N GLU A 202 6.99 -36.61 -37.65
CA GLU A 202 6.19 -37.02 -38.82
C GLU A 202 7.02 -37.00 -40.13
N SER A 203 7.99 -36.11 -40.23
CA SER A 203 8.82 -35.97 -41.41
C SER A 203 10.05 -36.89 -41.40
N SER A 204 10.31 -37.61 -40.33
CA SER A 204 11.45 -38.52 -40.24
C SER A 204 11.10 -39.87 -40.88
N PRO A 205 11.81 -40.29 -41.95
CA PRO A 205 11.52 -41.58 -42.60
C PRO A 205 11.79 -42.72 -41.61
N ALA A 206 10.78 -43.61 -41.50
CA ALA A 206 10.95 -44.87 -40.77
C ALA A 206 12.13 -45.66 -41.38
N LYS A 207 13.14 -45.97 -40.56
CA LYS A 207 14.24 -46.83 -40.94
C LYS A 207 13.82 -48.28 -40.94
#